data_d82538d9b3dcdb1d5b8cffcdbff1de49
#
_entry.id   d82538d9b3dcdb1d5b8cffcdbff1de49
#
_cell.length_a   1.000
_cell.length_b   1.000
_cell.length_c   1.000
_cell.angle_alpha   90.00
_cell.angle_beta   90.00
_cell.angle_gamma   90.00
#
_symmetry.space_group_name_H-M   'P 1'
#
loop_
_entity.id
_entity.type
_entity.pdbx_description
1 polymer ?
#
loop_
_entity_poly.entity_id
_entity_poly.type
_entity_poly.pdbx_seq_one_letter_code
_entity_poly.pdbx_strand_id
1 'polypeptide(L)'
;NEVRLIDVLLRPEVMVFEPFWTVIPGNKAILPVLWSLFPHHRYLLDTDFEVNDELIKTGYAVKPIAGRCGDNIDLINQHEELLDKTHGNFAEQKNVYQELWCLPKVAGKYIQVCTFTIGGSYGGACLRGDEFLVIKKESDIEPLIVLNDEEFL
;
A
#
# COMPACT_ATOMS: atom_id res chain seq x y z
N ASN A 1 -5.19 26.43 -24.86
CA ASN A 1 -4.07 25.72 -24.23
C ASN A 1 -4.52 25.23 -22.86
N GLU A 2 -4.55 23.92 -22.70
CA GLU A 2 -4.85 23.30 -21.42
C GLU A 2 -3.64 23.49 -20.50
N VAL A 3 -3.85 24.07 -19.33
CA VAL A 3 -2.78 24.29 -18.34
C VAL A 3 -2.59 22.98 -17.56
N ARG A 4 -1.42 22.36 -17.71
CA ARG A 4 -1.11 21.15 -16.94
C ARG A 4 -0.68 21.52 -15.52
N LEU A 5 -0.99 20.66 -14.55
CA LEU A 5 -0.61 20.86 -13.16
C LEU A 5 0.91 21.06 -13.01
N ILE A 6 1.72 20.30 -13.74
CA ILE A 6 3.17 20.43 -13.70
C ILE A 6 3.66 21.84 -14.11
N ASP A 7 3.00 22.49 -15.07
CA ASP A 7 3.38 23.83 -15.52
C ASP A 7 3.12 24.88 -14.42
N VAL A 8 2.20 24.62 -13.51
CA VAL A 8 1.93 25.44 -12.32
C VAL A 8 2.92 25.16 -11.22
N LEU A 9 3.18 23.88 -10.92
CA LEU A 9 4.03 23.46 -9.79
C LEU A 9 5.52 23.77 -10.02
N LEU A 10 5.97 23.91 -11.28
CA LEU A 10 7.33 24.30 -11.61
C LEU A 10 7.60 25.81 -11.59
N ARG A 11 6.59 26.61 -11.27
CA ARG A 11 6.78 28.06 -11.16
C ARG A 11 7.55 28.42 -9.89
N PRO A 12 8.50 29.36 -9.94
CA PRO A 12 9.31 29.74 -8.78
C PRO A 12 8.50 30.37 -7.64
N GLU A 13 7.30 30.89 -7.95
CA GLU A 13 6.40 31.49 -6.96
C GLU A 13 5.54 30.46 -6.22
N VAL A 14 5.54 29.20 -6.67
CA VAL A 14 4.76 28.11 -6.08
C VAL A 14 5.63 27.30 -5.14
N MET A 15 5.27 27.27 -3.86
CA MET A 15 5.93 26.42 -2.87
C MET A 15 5.32 25.01 -2.93
N VAL A 16 6.13 24.01 -3.29
CA VAL A 16 5.74 22.61 -3.36
C VAL A 16 6.36 21.85 -2.19
N PHE A 17 5.53 21.35 -1.26
CA PHE A 17 6.00 20.63 -0.08
C PHE A 17 6.40 19.18 -0.36
N GLU A 18 5.74 18.54 -1.35
CA GLU A 18 6.06 17.19 -1.80
C GLU A 18 6.88 17.27 -3.10
N PRO A 19 8.17 16.92 -3.10
CA PRO A 19 8.96 16.96 -4.32
C PRO A 19 8.46 15.93 -5.33
N PHE A 20 8.56 16.24 -6.62
CA PHE A 20 7.99 15.40 -7.70
C PHE A 20 8.51 13.97 -7.75
N TRP A 21 9.72 13.71 -7.27
CA TRP A 21 10.25 12.35 -7.23
C TRP A 21 9.40 11.40 -6.35
N THR A 22 8.63 11.93 -5.39
CA THR A 22 7.74 11.15 -4.52
C THR A 22 6.61 10.46 -5.30
N VAL A 23 6.33 10.90 -6.52
CA VAL A 23 5.39 10.21 -7.43
C VAL A 23 5.89 8.81 -7.79
N ILE A 24 7.22 8.59 -7.82
CA ILE A 24 7.81 7.28 -8.14
C ILE A 24 7.45 6.26 -7.06
N PRO A 25 7.80 6.44 -5.77
CA PRO A 25 7.41 5.50 -4.71
C PRO A 25 5.90 5.51 -4.42
N GLY A 26 5.18 6.55 -4.83
CA GLY A 26 3.72 6.61 -4.74
C GLY A 26 2.98 5.74 -5.76
N ASN A 27 3.67 5.26 -6.79
CA ASN A 27 3.13 4.38 -7.81
C ASN A 27 3.50 2.92 -7.53
N LYS A 28 2.50 2.02 -7.43
CA LYS A 28 2.73 0.62 -7.10
C LYS A 28 3.51 -0.16 -8.17
N ALA A 29 3.65 0.38 -9.39
CA ALA A 29 4.52 -0.20 -10.42
C ALA A 29 6.01 -0.28 -10.01
N ILE A 30 6.40 0.44 -8.94
CA ILE A 30 7.75 0.28 -8.36
C ILE A 30 7.93 -1.09 -7.67
N LEU A 31 6.86 -1.72 -7.17
CA LEU A 31 6.94 -2.96 -6.39
C LEU A 31 7.51 -4.14 -7.19
N PRO A 32 7.03 -4.44 -8.43
CA PRO A 32 7.66 -5.47 -9.27
C PRO A 32 9.13 -5.17 -9.56
N VAL A 33 9.49 -3.90 -9.75
CA VAL A 33 10.88 -3.49 -9.98
C VAL A 33 11.73 -3.76 -8.73
N LEU A 34 11.24 -3.39 -7.56
CA LEU A 34 11.95 -3.67 -6.30
C LEU A 34 12.09 -5.17 -6.06
N TRP A 35 11.04 -5.95 -6.33
CA TRP A 35 11.11 -7.41 -6.20
C TRP A 35 12.12 -8.02 -7.15
N SER A 36 12.20 -7.57 -8.40
CA SER A 36 13.19 -8.05 -9.37
C SER A 36 14.63 -7.70 -8.99
N LEU A 37 14.85 -6.56 -8.33
CA LEU A 37 16.17 -6.12 -7.88
C LEU A 37 16.58 -6.77 -6.54
N PHE A 38 15.63 -7.06 -5.68
CA PHE A 38 15.85 -7.58 -4.34
C PHE A 38 14.88 -8.74 -4.04
N PRO A 39 14.96 -9.86 -4.78
CA PRO A 39 14.06 -10.99 -4.57
C PRO A 39 14.23 -11.55 -3.15
N HIS A 40 13.14 -11.98 -2.55
CA HIS A 40 13.08 -12.53 -1.19
C HIS A 40 13.56 -11.57 -0.08
N HIS A 41 13.60 -10.26 -0.34
CA HIS A 41 13.90 -9.30 0.70
C HIS A 41 12.81 -9.30 1.77
N ARG A 42 13.21 -9.38 3.06
CA ARG A 42 12.31 -9.56 4.21
C ARG A 42 11.16 -8.54 4.36
N TYR A 43 11.25 -7.41 3.69
CA TYR A 43 10.24 -6.34 3.71
C TYR A 43 9.51 -6.17 2.37
N LEU A 44 9.73 -7.08 1.42
CA LEU A 44 9.03 -7.08 0.14
C LEU A 44 8.21 -8.36 0.02
N LEU A 45 7.01 -8.21 -0.52
CA LEU A 45 6.20 -9.33 -0.99
C LEU A 45 6.47 -9.55 -2.47
N ASP A 46 6.36 -10.80 -2.93
CA ASP A 46 6.43 -11.10 -4.36
C ASP A 46 5.41 -10.24 -5.11
N THR A 47 5.86 -9.55 -6.13
CA THR A 47 5.02 -8.65 -6.90
C THR A 47 5.43 -8.65 -8.36
N ASP A 48 4.45 -8.80 -9.26
CA ASP A 48 4.65 -8.82 -10.70
C ASP A 48 3.60 -7.97 -11.43
N PHE A 49 3.83 -7.69 -12.70
CA PHE A 49 2.86 -7.06 -13.60
C PHE A 49 1.85 -8.06 -14.17
N GLU A 50 2.09 -9.35 -14.02
CA GLU A 50 1.22 -10.45 -14.44
C GLU A 50 1.14 -11.49 -13.33
N VAL A 51 0.06 -12.29 -13.33
CA VAL A 51 -0.05 -13.41 -12.40
C VAL A 51 0.88 -14.51 -12.85
N ASN A 52 1.76 -14.97 -11.96
CA ASN A 52 2.68 -16.07 -12.17
C ASN A 52 2.36 -17.26 -11.26
N ASP A 53 3.03 -18.40 -11.47
CA ASP A 53 2.77 -19.65 -10.74
C ASP A 53 3.00 -19.52 -9.21
N GLU A 54 3.93 -18.68 -8.77
CA GLU A 54 4.20 -18.49 -7.34
C GLU A 54 3.06 -17.70 -6.69
N LEU A 55 2.56 -16.65 -7.35
CA LEU A 55 1.41 -15.89 -6.89
C LEU A 55 0.13 -16.72 -6.83
N ILE A 56 -0.06 -17.65 -7.78
CA ILE A 56 -1.21 -18.58 -7.74
C ILE A 56 -1.11 -19.48 -6.49
N LYS A 57 0.06 -20.00 -6.17
CA LYS A 57 0.27 -20.89 -5.01
C LYS A 57 0.02 -20.24 -3.66
N THR A 58 0.37 -18.96 -3.53
CA THR A 58 0.23 -18.22 -2.26
C THR A 58 -1.09 -17.46 -2.14
N GLY A 59 -1.78 -17.24 -3.29
CA GLY A 59 -2.81 -16.23 -3.43
C GLY A 59 -2.20 -14.85 -3.66
N TYR A 60 -3.00 -13.91 -4.14
CA TYR A 60 -2.51 -12.59 -4.52
C TYR A 60 -3.56 -11.50 -4.35
N ALA A 61 -3.07 -10.27 -4.22
CA ALA A 61 -3.86 -9.05 -4.26
C ALA A 61 -3.67 -8.37 -5.61
N VAL A 62 -4.78 -8.05 -6.28
CA VAL A 62 -4.81 -7.22 -7.50
C VAL A 62 -4.92 -5.76 -7.08
N LYS A 63 -4.01 -4.91 -7.53
CA LYS A 63 -3.96 -3.50 -7.12
C LYS A 63 -3.71 -2.61 -8.33
N PRO A 64 -4.48 -1.51 -8.52
CA PRO A 64 -4.17 -0.54 -9.56
C PRO A 64 -2.79 0.11 -9.30
N ILE A 65 -2.01 0.33 -10.35
CA ILE A 65 -0.67 0.95 -10.24
C ILE A 65 -0.73 2.34 -9.61
N ALA A 66 -1.74 3.14 -9.96
CA ALA A 66 -2.07 4.39 -9.31
C ALA A 66 -3.39 4.21 -8.57
N GLY A 67 -3.38 4.36 -7.25
CA GLY A 67 -4.57 4.20 -6.40
C GLY A 67 -4.22 4.41 -4.94
N ARG A 68 -5.22 4.67 -4.13
CA ARG A 68 -5.07 4.98 -2.70
C ARG A 68 -6.26 4.48 -1.89
N CYS A 69 -6.12 4.48 -0.58
CA CYS A 69 -7.22 4.24 0.37
C CYS A 69 -7.94 2.90 0.19
N GLY A 70 -7.27 1.87 -0.32
CA GLY A 70 -7.87 0.57 -0.55
C GLY A 70 -8.83 0.49 -1.73
N ASP A 71 -8.90 1.51 -2.59
CA ASP A 71 -9.77 1.51 -3.76
C ASP A 71 -9.33 0.50 -4.82
N ASN A 72 -10.30 -0.23 -5.40
CA ASN A 72 -10.12 -1.19 -6.49
C ASN A 72 -9.09 -2.30 -6.16
N ILE A 73 -9.17 -2.86 -4.97
CA ILE A 73 -8.36 -4.00 -4.54
C ILE A 73 -9.21 -5.27 -4.61
N ASP A 74 -8.71 -6.31 -5.23
CA ASP A 74 -9.27 -7.66 -5.17
C ASP A 74 -8.26 -8.55 -4.43
N LEU A 75 -8.72 -9.33 -3.43
CA LEU A 75 -7.91 -10.30 -2.71
C LEU A 75 -8.34 -11.71 -3.11
N ILE A 76 -7.42 -12.50 -3.63
CA ILE A 76 -7.65 -13.82 -4.18
C ILE A 76 -6.76 -14.82 -3.43
N ASN A 77 -7.36 -15.90 -2.92
CA ASN A 77 -6.62 -16.93 -2.19
C ASN A 77 -5.93 -17.94 -3.14
N GLN A 78 -5.20 -18.88 -2.58
CA GLN A 78 -4.49 -19.97 -3.27
C GLN A 78 -5.42 -20.97 -4.02
N HIS A 79 -6.73 -20.88 -3.81
CA HIS A 79 -7.75 -21.67 -4.50
C HIS A 79 -8.47 -20.86 -5.57
N GLU A 80 -7.94 -19.69 -5.92
CA GLU A 80 -8.52 -18.73 -6.86
C GLU A 80 -9.90 -18.19 -6.43
N GLU A 81 -10.22 -18.25 -5.14
CA GLU A 81 -11.44 -17.71 -4.58
C GLU A 81 -11.26 -16.26 -4.16
N LEU A 82 -12.24 -15.44 -4.48
CA LEU A 82 -12.28 -14.04 -4.08
C LEU A 82 -12.59 -13.93 -2.57
N LEU A 83 -11.66 -13.43 -1.78
CA LEU A 83 -11.79 -13.22 -0.34
C LEU A 83 -12.44 -11.88 0.01
N ASP A 84 -12.04 -10.84 -0.69
CA ASP A 84 -12.54 -9.48 -0.50
C ASP A 84 -12.37 -8.66 -1.78
N LYS A 85 -13.21 -7.66 -1.96
CA LYS A 85 -13.18 -6.77 -3.12
C LYS A 85 -13.64 -5.38 -2.73
N THR A 86 -12.90 -4.39 -3.19
CA THR A 86 -13.27 -2.99 -3.05
C THR A 86 -13.51 -2.32 -4.38
N HIS A 87 -14.33 -1.28 -4.37
CA HIS A 87 -14.61 -0.44 -5.52
C HIS A 87 -14.03 0.97 -5.32
N GLY A 88 -13.81 1.70 -6.39
CA GLY A 88 -13.29 3.05 -6.35
C GLY A 88 -13.07 3.62 -7.75
N ASN A 89 -12.28 4.68 -7.85
CA ASN A 89 -12.12 5.50 -9.05
C ASN A 89 -10.90 5.11 -9.91
N PHE A 90 -10.27 3.95 -9.64
CA PHE A 90 -9.02 3.57 -10.30
C PHE A 90 -9.14 2.30 -11.17
N ALA A 91 -10.37 1.90 -11.54
CA ALA A 91 -10.63 0.66 -12.29
C ALA A 91 -10.00 0.63 -13.69
N GLU A 92 -9.78 1.79 -14.31
CA GLU A 92 -9.18 1.90 -15.66
C GLU A 92 -7.64 1.83 -15.64
N GLN A 93 -7.03 1.75 -14.47
CA GLN A 93 -5.58 1.65 -14.32
C GLN A 93 -5.09 0.24 -14.67
N LYS A 94 -3.83 0.13 -15.13
CA LYS A 94 -3.13 -1.16 -15.12
C LYS A 94 -2.96 -1.63 -13.69
N ASN A 95 -2.83 -2.94 -13.50
CA ASN A 95 -2.67 -3.55 -12.19
C ASN A 95 -1.25 -4.05 -11.96
N VAL A 96 -0.89 -4.22 -10.71
CA VAL A 96 0.15 -5.12 -10.21
C VAL A 96 -0.51 -6.22 -9.40
N TYR A 97 0.14 -7.37 -9.36
CA TYR A 97 -0.28 -8.56 -8.62
C TYR A 97 0.76 -8.83 -7.54
N GLN A 98 0.35 -8.81 -6.30
CA GLN A 98 1.24 -8.92 -5.15
C GLN A 98 0.82 -10.10 -4.29
N GLU A 99 1.79 -10.90 -3.82
CA GLU A 99 1.56 -11.98 -2.87
C GLU A 99 0.56 -11.56 -1.79
N LEU A 100 -0.40 -12.45 -1.51
CA LEU A 100 -1.44 -12.20 -0.52
C LEU A 100 -0.85 -12.22 0.88
N TRP A 101 -0.96 -11.11 1.56
CA TRP A 101 -0.64 -10.99 2.97
C TRP A 101 -1.88 -10.56 3.75
N CYS A 102 -2.43 -11.45 4.56
CA CYS A 102 -3.56 -11.12 5.41
C CYS A 102 -3.07 -10.40 6.67
N LEU A 103 -3.67 -9.24 6.95
CA LEU A 103 -3.38 -8.48 8.14
C LEU A 103 -3.78 -9.27 9.40
N PRO A 104 -3.07 -9.11 10.53
CA PRO A 104 -3.44 -9.74 11.80
C PRO A 104 -4.80 -9.20 12.27
N LYS A 105 -5.60 -10.09 12.87
CA LYS A 105 -6.89 -9.72 13.45
C LYS A 105 -6.79 -9.61 14.96
N VAL A 106 -7.09 -8.44 15.50
CA VAL A 106 -7.06 -8.14 16.95
C VAL A 106 -8.39 -7.52 17.35
N ALA A 107 -9.02 -8.02 18.40
CA ALA A 107 -10.31 -7.55 18.90
C ALA A 107 -11.40 -7.40 17.81
N GLY A 108 -11.40 -8.31 16.83
CA GLY A 108 -12.40 -8.31 15.75
C GLY A 108 -12.03 -7.48 14.53
N LYS A 109 -10.99 -6.65 14.59
CA LYS A 109 -10.53 -5.81 13.48
C LYS A 109 -9.22 -6.33 12.87
N TYR A 110 -9.07 -6.21 11.55
CA TYR A 110 -7.80 -6.37 10.87
C TYR A 110 -6.96 -5.11 11.07
N ILE A 111 -5.70 -5.27 11.50
CA ILE A 111 -4.86 -4.16 11.95
C ILE A 111 -3.69 -3.95 10.99
N GLN A 112 -3.53 -2.73 10.54
CA GLN A 112 -2.40 -2.25 9.76
C GLN A 112 -1.59 -1.24 10.59
N VAL A 113 -0.29 -1.51 10.75
CA VAL A 113 0.65 -0.54 11.35
C VAL A 113 1.12 0.41 10.25
N CYS A 114 0.93 1.70 10.46
CA CYS A 114 1.40 2.75 9.58
C CYS A 114 2.54 3.51 10.25
N THR A 115 3.62 3.75 9.53
CA THR A 115 4.75 4.55 10.00
C THR A 115 4.90 5.82 9.17
N PHE A 116 5.33 6.88 9.81
CA PHE A 116 5.61 8.16 9.17
C PHE A 116 7.11 8.41 9.18
N THR A 117 7.62 8.93 8.07
CA THR A 117 9.01 9.39 7.96
C THR A 117 9.04 10.89 7.66
N ILE A 118 9.94 11.60 8.33
CA ILE A 118 10.16 13.04 8.13
C ILE A 118 11.65 13.23 7.85
N GLY A 119 11.98 13.74 6.67
CA GLY A 119 13.38 13.91 6.27
C GLY A 119 14.19 12.61 6.30
N GLY A 120 13.56 11.46 6.04
CA GLY A 120 14.19 10.13 6.08
C GLY A 120 14.29 9.49 7.47
N SER A 121 13.88 10.18 8.53
CA SER A 121 13.88 9.67 9.91
C SER A 121 12.47 9.26 10.34
N TYR A 122 12.40 8.31 11.29
CA TYR A 122 11.12 7.92 11.88
C TYR A 122 10.44 9.11 12.57
N GLY A 123 9.21 9.41 12.16
CA GLY A 123 8.42 10.53 12.66
C GLY A 123 7.23 10.14 13.53
N GLY A 124 6.90 8.84 13.60
CA GLY A 124 5.77 8.35 14.36
C GLY A 124 5.08 7.15 13.72
N ALA A 125 4.09 6.60 14.41
CA ALA A 125 3.27 5.51 13.92
C ALA A 125 1.82 5.68 14.34
N CYS A 126 0.91 5.06 13.61
CA CYS A 126 -0.48 4.86 14.00
C CYS A 126 -0.94 3.46 13.59
N LEU A 127 -2.06 3.03 14.15
CA LEU A 127 -2.76 1.84 13.70
C LEU A 127 -3.97 2.24 12.86
N ARG A 128 -4.25 1.44 11.84
CA ARG A 128 -5.53 1.47 11.15
C ARG A 128 -6.22 0.14 11.34
N GLY A 129 -7.51 0.18 11.64
CA GLY A 129 -8.31 -1.01 11.87
C GLY A 129 -9.58 -1.04 11.03
N ASP A 130 -9.95 -2.23 10.52
CA ASP A 130 -11.20 -2.45 9.78
C ASP A 130 -11.75 -3.84 10.11
N GLU A 131 -13.06 -4.02 10.02
CA GLU A 131 -13.69 -5.35 10.11
C GLU A 131 -13.45 -6.19 8.85
N PHE A 132 -13.11 -5.54 7.73
CA PHE A 132 -12.79 -6.14 6.45
C PHE A 132 -11.28 -6.27 6.23
N LEU A 133 -10.86 -7.17 5.31
CA LEU A 133 -9.46 -7.44 5.02
C LEU A 133 -8.74 -6.24 4.39
N VAL A 134 -9.45 -5.44 3.60
CA VAL A 134 -8.89 -4.25 2.96
C VAL A 134 -9.14 -3.02 3.83
N ILE A 135 -8.05 -2.36 4.24
CA ILE A 135 -8.11 -1.07 4.94
C ILE A 135 -8.52 0.02 3.95
N LYS A 136 -9.61 0.73 4.25
CA LYS A 136 -10.24 1.75 3.40
C LYS A 136 -10.06 3.16 3.96
N LYS A 137 -10.54 4.15 3.22
CA LYS A 137 -10.50 5.56 3.65
C LYS A 137 -11.22 5.80 4.98
N GLU A 138 -12.34 5.13 5.17
CA GLU A 138 -13.21 5.24 6.33
C GLU A 138 -12.80 4.34 7.51
N SER A 139 -11.77 3.49 7.32
CA SER A 139 -11.27 2.61 8.39
C SER A 139 -10.77 3.43 9.58
N ASP A 140 -10.97 2.89 10.76
CA ASP A 140 -10.63 3.55 12.03
C ASP A 140 -9.12 3.84 12.11
N ILE A 141 -8.80 4.94 12.78
CA ILE A 141 -7.43 5.27 13.18
C ILE A 141 -7.37 5.09 14.69
N GLU A 142 -6.54 4.14 15.13
CA GLU A 142 -6.37 3.82 16.54
C GLU A 142 -5.06 4.41 17.05
N PRO A 143 -5.05 4.95 18.26
CA PRO A 143 -3.81 5.43 18.88
C PRO A 143 -2.85 4.28 19.13
N LEU A 144 -1.55 4.53 18.96
CA LEU A 144 -0.48 3.60 19.26
C LEU A 144 0.35 4.15 20.41
N ILE A 145 0.50 3.34 21.46
CA ILE A 145 1.44 3.61 22.53
C ILE A 145 2.67 2.74 22.29
N VAL A 146 3.82 3.37 22.15
CA VAL A 146 5.11 2.67 22.07
C VAL A 146 5.67 2.55 23.46
N LEU A 147 5.81 1.31 23.93
CA LEU A 147 6.41 1.00 25.24
C LEU A 147 7.87 0.57 25.05
N ASN A 148 8.71 0.81 26.05
CA ASN A 148 10.08 0.31 26.06
C ASN A 148 10.08 -1.18 26.40
N ASP A 149 10.97 -1.97 25.79
CA ASP A 149 11.09 -3.42 26.01
C ASP A 149 11.29 -3.79 27.49
N GLU A 150 11.89 -2.89 28.26
CA GLU A 150 12.14 -3.07 29.70
C GLU A 150 10.85 -3.09 30.56
N GLU A 151 9.71 -2.65 30.01
CA GLU A 151 8.43 -2.65 30.71
C GLU A 151 7.66 -3.98 30.59
N PHE A 152 8.17 -4.94 29.79
CA PHE A 152 7.56 -6.24 29.53
C PHE A 152 8.35 -7.44 30.10
N LEU A 153 9.48 -7.21 30.76
CA LEU A 153 10.30 -8.22 31.43
C LEU A 153 10.09 -8.15 32.94
#